data_9646652f4e69c4d94d6d2116ccbc6260
#
_entry.id   9646652f4e69c4d94d6d2116ccbc6260
#
_cell.length_a   1.000
_cell.length_b   1.000
_cell.length_c   1.000
_cell.angle_alpha   90.00
_cell.angle_beta   90.00
_cell.angle_gamma   90.00
#
_symmetry.space_group_name_H-M   'P 1'
#
loop_
_entity.id
_entity.type
_entity.pdbx_description
1 polymer ?
#
loop_
_entity_poly.entity_id
_entity_poly.type
_entity_poly.pdbx_seq_one_letter_code
_entity_poly.pdbx_strand_id
1 'polypeptide(L)'
;MRSYQRRIPNNLENLKKHIRPGDVLLVEGKTRIAQIIKYVTQSSWSHSSVYVGDRPLRGDASARYRELYGDEAAYLVVEADLDHGVFPVPLSKYVDYNVRVCRPYCLSAADGERVVDEVVTHIGDRYDRRQLVDLGRYLMPFHLLPARWRRKAFFSGQSDSRAVICSSLIAQAFLGVRYPILPVLPASVREEKADGLFPWGTRIRSPHPRLVLPRDFDLSPYFRIVKFNSVEEGPFDYQRLEFLEPHPAAPPRSRRGASS
;
A
#
# COMPACT_ATOMS: atom_id res chain seq x y z
N MET A 1 -3.20 5.33 24.94
CA MET A 1 -3.23 4.93 23.53
C MET A 1 -4.61 4.36 23.24
N ARG A 2 -5.32 4.85 22.22
CA ARG A 2 -6.55 4.19 21.78
C ARG A 2 -6.17 2.85 21.17
N SER A 3 -6.85 1.77 21.56
CA SER A 3 -6.63 0.46 20.96
C SER A 3 -6.97 0.52 19.47
N TYR A 4 -6.16 -0.18 18.64
CA TYR A 4 -6.50 -0.34 17.23
C TYR A 4 -7.83 -1.09 17.12
N GLN A 5 -8.75 -0.53 16.36
CA GLN A 5 -10.00 -1.20 16.05
C GLN A 5 -10.11 -1.37 14.54
N ARG A 6 -10.35 -2.60 14.11
CA ARG A 6 -10.64 -2.91 12.71
C ARG A 6 -11.96 -2.28 12.32
N ARG A 7 -11.97 -1.52 11.22
CA ARG A 7 -13.16 -0.80 10.75
C ARG A 7 -14.15 -1.72 10.07
N ILE A 8 -13.64 -2.69 9.29
CA ILE A 8 -14.43 -3.63 8.51
C ILE A 8 -13.87 -5.03 8.75
N PRO A 9 -14.69 -6.02 9.10
CA PRO A 9 -14.26 -7.41 9.17
C PRO A 9 -13.91 -7.93 7.78
N ASN A 10 -12.72 -8.54 7.64
CA ASN A 10 -12.33 -9.19 6.40
C ASN A 10 -12.80 -10.64 6.39
N ASN A 11 -13.32 -11.08 5.27
CA ASN A 11 -13.58 -12.47 4.99
C ASN A 11 -12.47 -13.00 4.07
N LEU A 12 -11.67 -13.97 4.55
CA LEU A 12 -10.54 -14.52 3.80
C LEU A 12 -11.00 -15.18 2.49
N GLU A 13 -12.09 -15.93 2.54
CA GLU A 13 -12.58 -16.61 1.35
C GLU A 13 -13.10 -15.62 0.29
N ASN A 14 -13.77 -14.57 0.71
CA ASN A 14 -14.15 -13.49 -0.20
C ASN A 14 -12.94 -12.75 -0.75
N LEU A 15 -11.91 -12.54 0.08
CA LEU A 15 -10.67 -11.92 -0.38
C LEU A 15 -9.96 -12.80 -1.42
N LYS A 16 -9.81 -14.10 -1.16
CA LYS A 16 -9.25 -15.07 -2.11
C LYS A 16 -10.03 -15.13 -3.44
N LYS A 17 -11.37 -15.07 -3.37
CA LYS A 17 -12.25 -15.12 -4.54
C LYS A 17 -12.07 -13.90 -5.45
N HIS A 18 -11.80 -12.74 -4.88
CA HIS A 18 -11.80 -11.46 -5.62
C HIS A 18 -10.41 -10.93 -5.97
N ILE A 19 -9.36 -11.30 -5.23
CA ILE A 19 -8.01 -10.82 -5.49
C ILE A 19 -7.39 -11.52 -6.70
N ARG A 20 -6.56 -10.80 -7.47
CA ARG A 20 -5.91 -11.31 -8.67
C ARG A 20 -4.41 -10.95 -8.65
N PRO A 21 -3.54 -11.79 -9.26
CA PRO A 21 -2.12 -11.43 -9.42
C PRO A 21 -1.96 -10.03 -10.03
N GLY A 22 -1.06 -9.23 -9.44
CA GLY A 22 -0.87 -7.82 -9.80
C GLY A 22 -1.75 -6.82 -9.04
N ASP A 23 -2.73 -7.28 -8.23
CA ASP A 23 -3.46 -6.39 -7.33
C ASP A 23 -2.54 -5.87 -6.21
N VAL A 24 -2.65 -4.58 -5.91
CA VAL A 24 -1.95 -3.95 -4.80
C VAL A 24 -2.84 -3.97 -3.56
N LEU A 25 -2.34 -4.58 -2.49
CA LEU A 25 -3.01 -4.61 -1.20
C LEU A 25 -2.47 -3.49 -0.31
N LEU A 26 -3.29 -2.51 0.01
CA LEU A 26 -2.99 -1.46 0.96
C LEU A 26 -3.40 -1.90 2.36
N VAL A 27 -2.55 -1.60 3.35
CA VAL A 27 -2.73 -2.07 4.72
C VAL A 27 -2.61 -0.91 5.70
N GLU A 28 -3.55 -0.83 6.63
CA GLU A 28 -3.45 0.03 7.80
C GLU A 28 -2.62 -0.66 8.89
N GLY A 29 -1.32 -0.37 8.94
CA GLY A 29 -0.41 -0.96 9.92
C GLY A 29 -0.67 -0.51 11.36
N LYS A 30 -0.25 -1.37 12.30
CA LYS A 30 -0.46 -1.20 13.76
C LYS A 30 0.79 -0.71 14.50
N THR A 31 1.96 -0.73 13.86
CA THR A 31 3.25 -0.38 14.50
C THR A 31 3.40 1.13 14.72
N ARG A 32 4.36 1.53 15.57
CA ARG A 32 4.68 2.95 15.80
C ARG A 32 5.12 3.65 14.52
N ILE A 33 5.93 2.98 13.69
CA ILE A 33 6.37 3.49 12.39
C ILE A 33 5.15 3.70 11.47
N ALA A 34 4.24 2.74 11.43
CA ALA A 34 2.99 2.88 10.67
C ALA A 34 2.17 4.10 11.11
N GLN A 35 2.12 4.42 12.41
CA GLN A 35 1.43 5.63 12.90
C GLN A 35 2.10 6.91 12.40
N ILE A 36 3.43 6.96 12.38
CA ILE A 36 4.18 8.10 11.84
C ILE A 36 3.90 8.26 10.35
N ILE A 37 3.97 7.17 9.58
CA ILE A 37 3.68 7.19 8.14
C ILE A 37 2.26 7.70 7.89
N LYS A 38 1.26 7.19 8.60
CA LYS A 38 -0.14 7.63 8.49
C LYS A 38 -0.30 9.12 8.78
N TYR A 39 0.36 9.60 9.82
CA TYR A 39 0.30 11.01 10.20
C TYR A 39 0.93 11.91 9.14
N VAL A 40 2.13 11.58 8.70
CA VAL A 40 2.88 12.40 7.74
C VAL A 40 2.25 12.37 6.34
N THR A 41 1.74 11.22 5.91
CA THR A 41 1.07 11.07 4.61
C THR A 41 -0.39 11.49 4.63
N GLN A 42 -0.95 11.83 5.80
CA GLN A 42 -2.37 12.15 5.98
C GLN A 42 -3.28 11.07 5.35
N SER A 43 -2.94 9.79 5.61
CA SER A 43 -3.62 8.64 5.04
C SER A 43 -3.77 7.53 6.08
N SER A 44 -4.75 6.66 5.91
CA SER A 44 -4.88 5.43 6.70
C SER A 44 -3.87 4.36 6.28
N TRP A 45 -3.32 4.46 5.08
CA TRP A 45 -2.45 3.44 4.50
C TRP A 45 -1.00 3.71 4.85
N SER A 46 -0.38 2.76 5.51
CA SER A 46 1.03 2.84 5.93
C SER A 46 1.91 1.75 5.32
N HIS A 47 1.30 0.78 4.64
CA HIS A 47 2.01 -0.31 4.00
C HIS A 47 1.28 -0.74 2.72
N SER A 48 2.04 -1.33 1.79
CA SER A 48 1.52 -1.91 0.55
C SER A 48 2.24 -3.20 0.23
N SER A 49 1.54 -4.13 -0.40
CA SER A 49 2.06 -5.39 -0.90
C SER A 49 1.41 -5.73 -2.24
N VAL A 50 1.99 -6.65 -3.00
CA VAL A 50 1.43 -7.12 -4.27
C VAL A 50 0.98 -8.56 -4.10
N TYR A 51 -0.23 -8.86 -4.53
CA TYR A 51 -0.67 -10.24 -4.62
C TYR A 51 -0.05 -10.92 -5.84
N VAL A 52 0.66 -12.00 -5.60
CA VAL A 52 1.39 -12.76 -6.62
C VAL A 52 0.86 -14.20 -6.80
N GLY A 53 -0.09 -14.61 -5.93
CA GLY A 53 -0.64 -15.96 -5.96
C GLY A 53 0.42 -17.04 -5.74
N ASP A 54 0.43 -18.04 -6.60
CA ASP A 54 1.36 -19.17 -6.57
C ASP A 54 2.69 -18.91 -7.29
N ARG A 55 2.92 -17.69 -7.82
CA ARG A 55 4.09 -17.41 -8.67
C ARG A 55 5.43 -17.77 -8.01
N PRO A 56 5.66 -17.53 -6.71
CA PRO A 56 6.90 -17.93 -6.04
C PRO A 56 7.12 -19.45 -5.97
N LEU A 57 6.06 -20.25 -6.19
CA LEU A 57 6.15 -21.71 -6.21
C LEU A 57 6.70 -22.26 -7.55
N ARG A 58 6.90 -21.42 -8.55
CA ARG A 58 7.45 -21.82 -9.84
C ARG A 58 8.98 -21.79 -9.90
N GLY A 59 9.63 -21.27 -8.83
CA GLY A 59 11.07 -21.17 -8.70
C GLY A 59 11.66 -22.23 -7.75
N ASP A 60 12.98 -22.13 -7.55
CA ASP A 60 13.77 -23.07 -6.73
C ASP A 60 13.35 -23.11 -5.26
N ALA A 61 12.78 -22.03 -4.75
CA ALA A 61 12.31 -21.94 -3.35
C ALA A 61 10.91 -22.55 -3.13
N SER A 62 10.32 -23.19 -4.13
CA SER A 62 8.95 -23.73 -4.07
C SER A 62 8.72 -24.70 -2.91
N ALA A 63 9.66 -25.64 -2.69
CA ALA A 63 9.59 -26.62 -1.60
C ALA A 63 9.54 -25.91 -0.22
N ARG A 64 10.40 -24.90 -0.03
CA ARG A 64 10.45 -24.10 1.22
C ARG A 64 9.14 -23.39 1.49
N TYR A 65 8.51 -22.78 0.47
CA TYR A 65 7.25 -22.06 0.70
C TYR A 65 6.08 -23.00 0.94
N ARG A 66 6.06 -24.18 0.31
CA ARG A 66 5.06 -25.22 0.60
C ARG A 66 5.20 -25.77 2.01
N GLU A 67 6.43 -26.02 2.47
CA GLU A 67 6.69 -26.44 3.85
C GLU A 67 6.27 -25.37 4.85
N LEU A 68 6.57 -24.08 4.57
CA LEU A 68 6.34 -23.00 5.51
C LEU A 68 4.85 -22.60 5.61
N TYR A 69 4.11 -22.64 4.50
CA TYR A 69 2.76 -22.09 4.40
C TYR A 69 1.68 -23.13 4.06
N GLY A 70 2.05 -24.38 3.75
CA GLY A 70 1.07 -25.42 3.39
C GLY A 70 0.18 -24.99 2.24
N ASP A 71 -1.14 -25.16 2.39
CA ASP A 71 -2.14 -24.80 1.37
C ASP A 71 -2.22 -23.29 1.12
N GLU A 72 -1.79 -22.46 2.08
CA GLU A 72 -1.76 -21.00 1.90
C GLU A 72 -0.66 -20.52 0.94
N ALA A 73 0.30 -21.39 0.60
CA ALA A 73 1.33 -21.10 -0.40
C ALA A 73 0.77 -20.79 -1.80
N ALA A 74 -0.48 -21.16 -2.08
CA ALA A 74 -1.18 -20.78 -3.31
C ALA A 74 -1.67 -19.31 -3.32
N TYR A 75 -1.67 -18.63 -2.17
CA TYR A 75 -2.24 -17.30 -1.99
C TYR A 75 -1.23 -16.35 -1.34
N LEU A 76 -0.11 -16.11 -2.03
CA LEU A 76 0.98 -15.29 -1.52
C LEU A 76 0.85 -13.84 -1.95
N VAL A 77 1.26 -12.95 -1.07
CA VAL A 77 1.57 -11.55 -1.34
C VAL A 77 3.05 -11.31 -1.09
N VAL A 78 3.68 -10.46 -1.89
CA VAL A 78 5.06 -10.02 -1.66
C VAL A 78 5.02 -8.67 -0.98
N GLU A 79 5.74 -8.57 0.12
CA GLU A 79 5.91 -7.35 0.89
C GLU A 79 7.39 -7.08 1.14
N ALA A 80 7.69 -5.87 1.56
CA ALA A 80 9.02 -5.48 2.00
C ALA A 80 8.94 -4.84 3.38
N ASP A 81 9.80 -5.25 4.31
CA ASP A 81 9.94 -4.63 5.61
C ASP A 81 11.41 -4.34 5.98
N LEU A 82 11.60 -3.65 7.12
CA LEU A 82 12.92 -3.21 7.58
C LEU A 82 13.81 -4.34 8.11
N ASP A 83 13.20 -5.41 8.56
CA ASP A 83 13.90 -6.47 9.29
C ASP A 83 14.22 -7.65 8.36
N HIS A 84 13.34 -7.96 7.43
CA HIS A 84 13.43 -9.15 6.58
C HIS A 84 13.72 -8.82 5.10
N GLY A 85 13.58 -7.54 4.68
CA GLY A 85 13.70 -7.16 3.26
C GLY A 85 12.44 -7.47 2.48
N VAL A 86 12.58 -8.03 1.27
CA VAL A 86 11.49 -8.43 0.38
C VAL A 86 11.21 -9.92 0.54
N PHE A 87 9.99 -10.29 0.89
CA PHE A 87 9.62 -11.68 1.15
C PHE A 87 8.14 -11.95 0.90
N PRO A 88 7.79 -13.20 0.54
CA PRO A 88 6.40 -13.59 0.40
C PRO A 88 5.79 -13.94 1.76
N VAL A 89 4.51 -13.64 1.92
CA VAL A 89 3.69 -14.04 3.08
C VAL A 89 2.32 -14.49 2.61
N PRO A 90 1.62 -15.34 3.38
CA PRO A 90 0.27 -15.74 3.02
C PRO A 90 -0.72 -14.57 3.15
N LEU A 91 -1.72 -14.56 2.29
CA LEU A 91 -2.77 -13.55 2.26
C LEU A 91 -3.55 -13.48 3.59
N SER A 92 -3.67 -14.60 4.29
CA SER A 92 -4.31 -14.72 5.61
C SER A 92 -3.70 -13.81 6.68
N LYS A 93 -2.41 -13.46 6.57
CA LYS A 93 -1.75 -12.50 7.47
C LYS A 93 -2.54 -11.20 7.63
N TYR A 94 -3.27 -10.79 6.59
CA TYR A 94 -3.93 -9.49 6.55
C TYR A 94 -5.42 -9.50 6.96
N VAL A 95 -5.97 -10.66 7.32
CA VAL A 95 -7.40 -10.77 7.72
C VAL A 95 -7.73 -9.86 8.91
N ASP A 96 -6.78 -9.69 9.83
CA ASP A 96 -6.97 -8.85 11.02
C ASP A 96 -6.55 -7.38 10.85
N TYR A 97 -6.31 -6.95 9.63
CA TYR A 97 -5.99 -5.56 9.30
C TYR A 97 -7.12 -4.89 8.54
N ASN A 98 -7.19 -3.57 8.59
CA ASN A 98 -7.94 -2.85 7.58
C ASN A 98 -7.14 -2.90 6.28
N VAL A 99 -7.75 -3.42 5.23
CA VAL A 99 -7.11 -3.57 3.94
C VAL A 99 -7.96 -2.98 2.82
N ARG A 100 -7.29 -2.60 1.73
CA ARG A 100 -7.91 -2.16 0.49
C ARG A 100 -7.19 -2.80 -0.68
N VAL A 101 -7.94 -3.39 -1.58
CA VAL A 101 -7.39 -3.96 -2.82
C VAL A 101 -7.53 -2.92 -3.92
N CYS A 102 -6.40 -2.50 -4.50
CA CYS A 102 -6.31 -1.58 -5.62
C CYS A 102 -5.90 -2.37 -6.86
N ARG A 103 -6.79 -2.47 -7.84
CA ARG A 103 -6.57 -3.20 -9.09
C ARG A 103 -6.21 -2.27 -10.23
N PRO A 104 -5.10 -2.51 -10.95
CA PRO A 104 -4.77 -1.72 -12.12
C PRO A 104 -5.89 -1.86 -13.18
N TYR A 105 -6.36 -0.71 -13.68
CA TYR A 105 -7.44 -0.67 -14.65
C TYR A 105 -6.89 -0.84 -16.07
N CYS A 106 -7.46 -1.76 -16.86
CA CYS A 106 -7.03 -2.04 -18.23
C CYS A 106 -5.55 -2.41 -18.41
N LEU A 107 -4.86 -2.92 -17.37
CA LEU A 107 -3.55 -3.51 -17.53
C LEU A 107 -3.68 -4.78 -18.39
N SER A 108 -2.84 -4.92 -19.41
CA SER A 108 -2.84 -6.14 -20.23
C SER A 108 -2.41 -7.36 -19.39
N ALA A 109 -2.89 -8.56 -19.77
CA ALA A 109 -2.50 -9.78 -19.07
C ALA A 109 -0.97 -9.98 -19.11
N ALA A 110 -0.33 -9.71 -20.26
CA ALA A 110 1.11 -9.84 -20.42
C ALA A 110 1.89 -8.87 -19.53
N ASP A 111 1.43 -7.62 -19.38
CA ASP A 111 2.09 -6.66 -18.49
C ASP A 111 1.81 -6.97 -17.01
N GLY A 112 0.63 -7.50 -16.68
CA GLY A 112 0.32 -8.01 -15.36
C GLY A 112 1.27 -9.15 -14.94
N GLU A 113 1.55 -10.09 -15.83
CA GLU A 113 2.54 -11.15 -15.62
C GLU A 113 3.94 -10.56 -15.39
N ARG A 114 4.37 -9.57 -16.18
CA ARG A 114 5.67 -8.90 -16.03
C ARG A 114 5.77 -8.18 -14.69
N VAL A 115 4.72 -7.50 -14.25
CA VAL A 115 4.69 -6.83 -12.93
C VAL A 115 4.88 -7.84 -11.82
N VAL A 116 4.17 -8.98 -11.88
CA VAL A 116 4.28 -10.04 -10.88
C VAL A 116 5.68 -10.66 -10.90
N ASP A 117 6.21 -10.96 -12.07
CA ASP A 117 7.54 -11.56 -12.22
C ASP A 117 8.63 -10.61 -11.68
N GLU A 118 8.56 -9.32 -12.02
CA GLU A 118 9.50 -8.32 -11.51
C GLU A 118 9.50 -8.28 -9.98
N VAL A 119 8.33 -8.26 -9.36
CA VAL A 119 8.20 -8.28 -7.89
C VAL A 119 8.78 -9.55 -7.29
N VAL A 120 8.54 -10.70 -7.90
CA VAL A 120 9.02 -12.01 -7.42
C VAL A 120 10.54 -12.11 -7.52
N THR A 121 11.18 -11.55 -8.56
CA THR A 121 12.65 -11.54 -8.71
C THR A 121 13.37 -10.82 -7.58
N HIS A 122 12.71 -9.88 -6.91
CA HIS A 122 13.25 -9.14 -5.77
C HIS A 122 13.13 -9.87 -4.43
N ILE A 123 12.49 -11.05 -4.39
CA ILE A 123 12.38 -11.83 -3.14
C ILE A 123 13.79 -12.19 -2.64
N GLY A 124 14.08 -11.81 -1.40
CA GLY A 124 15.39 -11.98 -0.77
C GLY A 124 16.26 -10.71 -0.76
N ASP A 125 15.86 -9.66 -1.48
CA ASP A 125 16.54 -8.38 -1.41
C ASP A 125 16.36 -7.75 -0.01
N ARG A 126 17.43 -7.11 0.49
CA ARG A 126 17.40 -6.48 1.82
C ARG A 126 16.87 -5.06 1.77
N TYR A 127 16.21 -4.67 2.85
CA TYR A 127 15.68 -3.32 3.04
C TYR A 127 16.76 -2.38 3.60
N ASP A 128 16.97 -1.19 2.99
CA ASP A 128 17.90 -0.19 3.53
C ASP A 128 17.18 0.77 4.49
N ARG A 129 17.53 0.68 5.77
CA ARG A 129 17.03 1.58 6.82
C ARG A 129 17.35 3.06 6.55
N ARG A 130 18.37 3.37 5.75
CA ARG A 130 18.73 4.75 5.40
C ARG A 130 17.64 5.41 4.55
N GLN A 131 16.96 4.67 3.71
CA GLN A 131 15.87 5.22 2.88
C GLN A 131 14.65 5.64 3.70
N LEU A 132 14.40 5.01 4.85
CA LEU A 132 13.33 5.44 5.75
C LEU A 132 13.63 6.83 6.35
N VAL A 133 14.92 7.10 6.66
CA VAL A 133 15.37 8.42 7.13
C VAL A 133 15.20 9.48 6.04
N ASP A 134 15.52 9.12 4.80
CA ASP A 134 15.38 10.03 3.65
C ASP A 134 13.91 10.27 3.31
N LEU A 135 13.07 9.26 3.39
CA LEU A 135 11.62 9.42 3.28
C LEU A 135 11.06 10.30 4.43
N GLY A 136 11.49 10.06 5.67
CA GLY A 136 11.13 10.90 6.80
C GLY A 136 11.55 12.36 6.59
N ARG A 137 12.74 12.60 6.03
CA ARG A 137 13.22 13.94 5.67
C ARG A 137 12.43 14.57 4.52
N TYR A 138 12.05 13.76 3.53
CA TYR A 138 11.22 14.21 2.42
C TYR A 138 9.79 14.58 2.86
N LEU A 139 9.22 13.81 3.77
CA LEU A 139 7.86 13.99 4.28
C LEU A 139 7.78 15.05 5.38
N MET A 140 8.89 15.46 5.99
CA MET A 140 8.89 16.57 6.94
C MET A 140 8.49 17.89 6.27
N PRO A 141 7.66 18.71 6.93
CA PRO A 141 7.26 20.02 6.40
C PRO A 141 8.49 20.85 6.04
N PHE A 142 8.58 21.24 4.77
CA PHE A 142 9.76 21.93 4.18
C PHE A 142 10.20 23.21 4.91
N HIS A 143 9.30 23.85 5.68
CA HIS A 143 9.61 25.07 6.42
C HIS A 143 10.49 24.84 7.65
N LEU A 144 10.59 23.62 8.13
CA LEU A 144 11.42 23.28 9.29
C LEU A 144 12.86 22.87 8.93
N LEU A 145 13.16 22.66 7.62
CA LEU A 145 14.48 22.26 7.16
C LEU A 145 15.25 23.45 6.54
N PRO A 146 16.50 23.72 6.98
CA PRO A 146 17.36 24.73 6.35
C PRO A 146 17.51 24.47 4.84
N ALA A 147 17.50 25.54 4.01
CA ALA A 147 17.51 25.45 2.55
C ALA A 147 18.71 24.65 1.98
N ARG A 148 19.84 24.65 2.69
CA ARG A 148 21.06 23.86 2.37
C ARG A 148 20.86 22.35 2.47
N TRP A 149 19.91 21.88 3.30
CA TRP A 149 19.64 20.46 3.52
C TRP A 149 18.62 19.92 2.53
N ARG A 150 17.76 20.80 1.98
CA ARG A 150 16.78 20.45 0.95
C ARG A 150 17.43 19.90 -0.32
N ARG A 151 18.55 20.53 -0.78
CA ARG A 151 19.25 20.11 -1.99
C ARG A 151 20.07 18.83 -1.81
N LYS A 152 20.70 18.62 -0.65
CA LYS A 152 21.46 17.39 -0.37
C LYS A 152 20.59 16.15 -0.22
N ALA A 153 19.37 16.28 0.31
CA ALA A 153 18.42 15.16 0.42
C ALA A 153 17.97 14.64 -0.95
N PHE A 154 17.97 15.49 -1.99
CA PHE A 154 17.59 15.09 -3.36
C PHE A 154 18.71 14.42 -4.16
N PHE A 155 19.98 14.65 -3.87
CA PHE A 155 21.08 14.29 -4.76
C PHE A 155 22.11 13.31 -4.18
N SER A 156 22.03 12.91 -2.92
CA SER A 156 23.02 11.98 -2.31
C SER A 156 22.71 10.49 -2.52
N GLY A 157 22.01 10.14 -3.58
CA GLY A 157 21.53 8.79 -3.88
C GLY A 157 22.37 8.03 -4.90
N GLN A 158 23.70 8.12 -4.87
CA GLN A 158 24.56 7.11 -5.50
C GLN A 158 25.01 6.12 -4.42
N SER A 159 24.23 5.13 -4.15
CA SER A 159 24.70 3.88 -3.60
C SER A 159 23.92 2.75 -4.26
N ASP A 160 24.66 1.78 -4.81
CA ASP A 160 24.22 0.49 -5.35
C ASP A 160 23.51 -0.40 -4.31
N SER A 161 22.78 0.17 -3.38
CA SER A 161 22.09 -0.58 -2.36
C SER A 161 20.71 -1.00 -2.88
N ARG A 162 20.54 -2.30 -3.08
CA ARG A 162 19.33 -3.06 -3.43
C ARG A 162 18.20 -2.93 -2.40
N ALA A 163 18.02 -1.75 -1.87
CA ALA A 163 17.12 -1.51 -0.77
C ALA A 163 15.84 -0.84 -1.28
N VAL A 164 14.73 -1.48 -1.07
CA VAL A 164 13.45 -1.11 -1.64
C VAL A 164 12.43 -0.86 -0.54
N ILE A 165 11.73 0.28 -0.60
CA ILE A 165 10.53 0.53 0.21
C ILE A 165 9.35 -0.21 -0.45
N CYS A 166 8.42 -0.77 0.34
CA CYS A 166 7.30 -1.56 -0.18
C CYS A 166 6.58 -0.93 -1.37
N SER A 167 6.21 0.35 -1.27
CA SER A 167 5.57 1.08 -2.38
C SER A 167 6.50 1.39 -3.54
N SER A 168 7.81 1.54 -3.29
CA SER A 168 8.80 1.81 -4.34
C SER A 168 9.06 0.60 -5.22
N LEU A 169 9.13 -0.60 -4.65
CA LEU A 169 9.22 -1.86 -5.40
C LEU A 169 8.02 -2.01 -6.34
N ILE A 170 6.83 -1.83 -5.77
CA ILE A 170 5.59 -1.92 -6.53
C ILE A 170 5.58 -0.88 -7.65
N ALA A 171 5.97 0.37 -7.33
CA ALA A 171 6.04 1.44 -8.31
C ALA A 171 7.07 1.14 -9.42
N GLN A 172 8.22 0.56 -9.09
CA GLN A 172 9.22 0.15 -10.06
C GLN A 172 8.66 -0.89 -11.03
N ALA A 173 7.97 -1.92 -10.53
CA ALA A 173 7.38 -2.96 -11.36
C ALA A 173 6.32 -2.39 -12.34
N PHE A 174 5.41 -1.54 -11.86
CA PHE A 174 4.41 -0.92 -12.74
C PHE A 174 5.01 0.05 -13.75
N LEU A 175 5.97 0.87 -13.33
CA LEU A 175 6.63 1.81 -14.25
C LEU A 175 7.53 1.10 -15.26
N GLY A 176 8.07 -0.09 -14.93
CA GLY A 176 8.81 -0.95 -15.86
C GLY A 176 7.97 -1.35 -17.08
N VAL A 177 6.69 -1.57 -16.90
CA VAL A 177 5.73 -1.80 -18.01
C VAL A 177 5.06 -0.49 -18.48
N ARG A 178 5.57 0.67 -18.08
CA ARG A 178 5.05 2.01 -18.40
C ARG A 178 3.60 2.24 -17.93
N TYR A 179 3.17 1.52 -16.92
CA TYR A 179 1.86 1.71 -16.32
C TYR A 179 1.89 2.85 -15.29
N PRO A 180 1.07 3.92 -15.46
CA PRO A 180 1.11 5.09 -14.58
C PRO A 180 0.44 4.79 -13.23
N ILE A 181 1.01 5.33 -12.13
CA ILE A 181 0.40 5.24 -10.80
C ILE A 181 -0.31 6.56 -10.48
N LEU A 182 0.44 7.62 -10.27
CA LEU A 182 -0.09 8.96 -10.02
C LEU A 182 0.74 9.98 -10.82
N PRO A 183 0.45 10.15 -12.12
CA PRO A 183 1.24 10.99 -12.97
C PRO A 183 1.06 12.48 -12.66
N VAL A 184 2.12 13.24 -12.83
CA VAL A 184 2.07 14.71 -12.81
C VAL A 184 1.71 15.18 -14.22
N LEU A 185 0.59 15.89 -14.33
CA LEU A 185 0.17 16.48 -15.58
C LEU A 185 0.92 17.81 -15.80
N PRO A 186 1.39 18.09 -17.03
CA PRO A 186 1.82 19.43 -17.41
C PRO A 186 0.69 20.45 -17.19
N ALA A 187 1.05 21.71 -16.87
CA ALA A 187 0.07 22.76 -16.60
C ALA A 187 -0.90 22.98 -17.78
N SER A 188 -0.40 22.88 -19.02
CA SER A 188 -1.20 22.99 -20.25
C SER A 188 -2.30 21.94 -20.39
N VAL A 189 -2.19 20.80 -19.73
CA VAL A 189 -3.20 19.72 -19.78
C VAL A 189 -4.23 19.87 -18.65
N ARG A 190 -3.92 20.63 -17.60
CA ARG A 190 -4.85 20.86 -16.47
C ARG A 190 -6.02 21.75 -16.83
N GLU A 191 -5.83 22.66 -17.80
CA GLU A 191 -6.82 23.66 -18.18
C GLU A 191 -7.88 23.12 -19.17
N GLU A 192 -7.60 22.03 -19.89
CA GLU A 192 -8.48 21.55 -20.97
C GLU A 192 -9.49 20.46 -20.55
N LYS A 193 -9.58 20.08 -19.24
CA LYS A 193 -10.33 18.87 -18.91
C LYS A 193 -11.38 18.98 -17.81
N ALA A 194 -12.62 18.79 -18.27
CA ALA A 194 -13.78 18.44 -17.45
C ALA A 194 -14.07 16.90 -17.37
N ASP A 195 -13.60 16.07 -18.32
CA ASP A 195 -14.14 14.71 -18.54
C ASP A 195 -13.27 13.54 -18.08
N GLY A 196 -12.21 13.79 -17.31
CA GLY A 196 -11.46 12.72 -16.59
C GLY A 196 -10.61 11.76 -17.44
N LEU A 197 -10.78 11.70 -18.75
CA LEU A 197 -10.01 10.86 -19.67
C LEU A 197 -8.90 11.67 -20.37
N PHE A 198 -7.67 11.15 -20.36
CA PHE A 198 -6.57 11.80 -21.09
C PHE A 198 -6.66 11.49 -22.58
N PRO A 199 -6.51 12.49 -23.46
CA PRO A 199 -6.41 12.26 -24.91
C PRO A 199 -5.24 11.32 -25.23
N TRP A 200 -5.38 10.53 -26.28
CA TRP A 200 -4.28 9.77 -26.84
C TRP A 200 -3.09 10.68 -27.13
N GLY A 201 -1.88 10.23 -26.72
CA GLY A 201 -0.67 11.03 -26.90
C GLY A 201 -0.40 12.05 -25.78
N THR A 202 -1.22 12.13 -24.72
CA THR A 202 -0.92 12.98 -23.57
C THR A 202 0.44 12.63 -22.96
N ARG A 203 1.34 13.62 -22.90
CA ARG A 203 2.64 13.46 -22.23
C ARG A 203 2.42 13.57 -20.73
N ILE A 204 2.70 12.49 -20.01
CA ILE A 204 2.66 12.46 -18.56
C ILE A 204 4.08 12.32 -17.99
N ARG A 205 4.31 12.88 -16.81
CA ARG A 205 5.55 12.65 -16.06
C ARG A 205 5.24 11.77 -14.87
N SER A 206 5.81 10.58 -14.85
CA SER A 206 5.74 9.71 -13.68
C SER A 206 6.66 10.21 -12.57
N PRO A 207 6.24 10.20 -11.30
CA PRO A 207 7.13 10.45 -10.19
C PRO A 207 8.23 9.37 -10.15
N HIS A 208 9.36 9.70 -9.53
CA HIS A 208 10.39 8.69 -9.28
C HIS A 208 9.81 7.58 -8.38
N PRO A 209 10.06 6.27 -8.64
CA PRO A 209 9.48 5.17 -7.86
C PRO A 209 9.65 5.32 -6.34
N ARG A 210 10.79 5.85 -5.89
CA ARG A 210 11.09 6.11 -4.46
C ARG A 210 10.20 7.16 -3.80
N LEU A 211 9.43 7.93 -4.57
CA LEU A 211 8.53 8.97 -4.07
C LEU A 211 7.08 8.49 -4.00
N VAL A 212 6.80 7.29 -4.50
CA VAL A 212 5.46 6.69 -4.47
C VAL A 212 5.17 6.16 -3.07
N LEU A 213 4.04 6.56 -2.53
CA LEU A 213 3.55 6.18 -1.21
C LEU A 213 2.39 5.19 -1.32
N PRO A 214 2.09 4.40 -0.28
CA PRO A 214 0.92 3.51 -0.29
C PRO A 214 -0.37 4.21 -0.69
N ARG A 215 -0.61 5.44 -0.21
CA ARG A 215 -1.80 6.22 -0.54
C ARG A 215 -1.94 6.56 -2.02
N ASP A 216 -0.84 6.60 -2.77
CA ASP A 216 -0.86 7.02 -4.17
C ASP A 216 -1.56 6.00 -5.05
N PHE A 217 -1.59 4.72 -4.66
CA PHE A 217 -2.40 3.69 -5.32
C PHE A 217 -3.90 3.88 -5.06
N ASP A 218 -4.27 4.39 -3.88
CA ASP A 218 -5.64 4.70 -3.52
C ASP A 218 -6.18 5.93 -4.24
N LEU A 219 -5.31 6.94 -4.42
CA LEU A 219 -5.63 8.19 -5.11
C LEU A 219 -5.50 8.09 -6.62
N SER A 220 -4.92 7.01 -7.13
CA SER A 220 -4.65 6.85 -8.55
C SER A 220 -5.93 6.67 -9.36
N PRO A 221 -6.13 7.44 -10.43
CA PRO A 221 -7.25 7.24 -11.35
C PRO A 221 -7.09 5.96 -12.19
N TYR A 222 -5.90 5.34 -12.18
CA TYR A 222 -5.61 4.11 -12.93
C TYR A 222 -5.77 2.84 -12.10
N PHE A 223 -6.09 2.96 -10.81
CA PHE A 223 -6.39 1.83 -9.94
C PHE A 223 -7.82 1.93 -9.43
N ARG A 224 -8.60 0.88 -9.65
CA ARG A 224 -9.94 0.77 -9.08
C ARG A 224 -9.91 0.00 -7.76
N ILE A 225 -10.77 0.39 -6.83
CA ILE A 225 -10.94 -0.30 -5.56
C ILE A 225 -11.80 -1.53 -5.76
N VAL A 226 -11.30 -2.69 -5.34
CA VAL A 226 -12.06 -3.95 -5.32
C VAL A 226 -12.71 -4.09 -3.95
N LYS A 227 -14.04 -4.09 -3.93
CA LYS A 227 -14.84 -4.31 -2.72
C LYS A 227 -15.13 -5.80 -2.58
N PHE A 228 -14.38 -6.49 -1.75
CA PHE A 228 -14.53 -7.93 -1.50
C PHE A 228 -15.40 -8.27 -0.28
N ASN A 229 -15.70 -7.27 0.57
CA ASN A 229 -16.62 -7.40 1.72
C ASN A 229 -17.95 -6.68 1.45
N SER A 230 -18.31 -6.45 0.20
CA SER A 230 -19.62 -5.88 -0.11
C SER A 230 -20.72 -6.88 0.31
N VAL A 231 -21.84 -6.34 0.76
CA VAL A 231 -23.06 -7.12 0.95
C VAL A 231 -23.36 -7.80 -0.39
N GLU A 232 -23.50 -9.13 -0.38
CA GLU A 232 -23.83 -9.88 -1.60
C GLU A 232 -25.10 -9.30 -2.23
N GLU A 233 -25.20 -9.37 -3.56
CA GLU A 233 -26.35 -8.90 -4.32
C GLU A 233 -27.63 -9.60 -3.81
N GLY A 234 -28.30 -8.95 -2.87
CA GLY A 234 -29.54 -9.39 -2.26
C GLY A 234 -30.30 -8.16 -1.76
N PRO A 235 -31.59 -8.29 -1.46
CA PRO A 235 -32.37 -7.18 -0.95
C PRO A 235 -31.80 -6.74 0.39
N PHE A 236 -31.03 -5.66 0.38
CA PHE A 236 -30.53 -5.00 1.59
C PHE A 236 -31.56 -3.96 2.05
N ASP A 237 -32.15 -4.20 3.20
CA ASP A 237 -33.08 -3.28 3.84
C ASP A 237 -32.40 -2.58 5.01
N TYR A 238 -31.97 -1.35 4.81
CA TYR A 238 -31.31 -0.54 5.85
C TYR A 238 -32.24 -0.20 7.02
N GLN A 239 -33.56 -0.27 6.84
CA GLN A 239 -34.56 0.02 7.89
C GLN A 239 -34.59 -1.07 8.97
N ARG A 240 -34.01 -2.26 8.67
CA ARG A 240 -33.86 -3.36 9.64
C ARG A 240 -32.60 -3.26 10.49
N LEU A 241 -31.78 -2.24 10.26
CA LEU A 241 -30.58 -2.02 11.08
C LEU A 241 -30.99 -1.35 12.40
N GLU A 242 -30.59 -1.96 13.51
CA GLU A 242 -30.68 -1.35 14.83
C GLU A 242 -29.40 -0.55 15.09
N PHE A 243 -29.54 0.76 15.25
CA PHE A 243 -28.44 1.63 15.66
C PHE A 243 -28.34 1.59 17.19
N LEU A 244 -27.24 1.01 17.67
CA LEU A 244 -26.92 1.09 19.10
C LEU A 244 -26.60 2.53 19.45
N GLU A 245 -27.22 3.06 20.49
CA GLU A 245 -26.88 4.37 21.04
C GLU A 245 -25.36 4.43 21.34
N PRO A 246 -24.68 5.53 21.02
CA PRO A 246 -23.26 5.66 21.34
C PRO A 246 -23.12 5.53 22.86
N HIS A 247 -22.27 4.60 23.28
CA HIS A 247 -22.00 4.38 24.70
C HIS A 247 -21.66 5.72 25.37
N PRO A 248 -22.37 6.16 26.43
CA PRO A 248 -22.09 7.44 27.07
C PRO A 248 -20.61 7.50 27.41
N ALA A 249 -19.94 8.57 26.98
CA ALA A 249 -18.53 8.78 27.28
C ALA A 249 -18.31 8.61 28.78
N ALA A 250 -17.39 7.76 29.20
CA ALA A 250 -17.07 7.59 30.62
C ALA A 250 -16.82 8.97 31.24
N PRO A 251 -17.43 9.26 32.39
CA PRO A 251 -17.30 10.58 33.02
C PRO A 251 -15.80 10.89 33.22
N PRO A 252 -15.40 12.16 33.07
CA PRO A 252 -14.02 12.55 33.29
C PRO A 252 -13.59 12.12 34.68
N ARG A 253 -12.48 11.40 34.80
CA ARG A 253 -11.90 11.00 36.07
C ARG A 253 -11.72 12.30 36.92
N SER A 254 -12.44 12.41 38.02
CA SER A 254 -12.27 13.50 38.98
C SER A 254 -10.79 13.49 39.38
N ARG A 255 -10.10 14.60 39.17
CA ARG A 255 -8.79 14.84 39.77
C ARG A 255 -9.02 14.82 41.30
N ARG A 256 -8.62 13.72 41.94
CA ARG A 256 -8.52 13.70 43.37
C ARG A 256 -7.54 14.81 43.75
N GLY A 257 -8.03 15.77 44.50
CA GLY A 257 -7.28 16.90 44.97
C GLY A 257 -6.04 16.46 45.74
N ALA A 258 -4.93 17.07 45.38
CA ALA A 258 -3.80 17.16 46.28
C ALA A 258 -4.20 18.13 47.36
N SER A 259 -4.48 17.63 48.52
CA SER A 259 -4.58 18.44 49.74
C SER A 259 -3.36 18.15 50.60
N SER A 260 -2.67 19.24 50.89
CA SER A 260 -1.67 19.52 51.96
C SER A 260 -0.40 18.66 51.96
#